data_a32a5cb53d5241023ecbde3b5c94c624
#
_entry.id   a32a5cb53d5241023ecbde3b5c94c624
#
_cell.length_a   1.000
_cell.length_b   1.000
_cell.length_c   1.000
_cell.angle_alpha   90.00
_cell.angle_beta   90.00
_cell.angle_gamma   90.00
#
_symmetry.space_group_name_H-M   'P 1'
#
loop_
_entity.id
_entity.type
_entity.pdbx_description
1 polymer ?
#
loop_
_entity_poly.entity_id
_entity_poly.type
_entity_poly.pdbx_seq_one_letter_code
_entity_poly.pdbx_strand_id
1 'polypeptide(L)'
;MTRVAVVGTSNIGAIKYALPEIAQDWPGFDVTCYGLPGGKFDAAAVDDAGVFRPSSGDAATLKLARRVNGTEALDLKSFDTVLVIGDTLGMPATLYTALNYDVVSWATRRNRPLISAHGFLSAMEEAIAERTAHLAGQFRDIRPVFVAPAPYPTTAVVPQGALQQQPYAAMAAHPEAARLQQLFRAALARALETHAIGLVLQPDHTIARPFLTKPEFGISAMDFRAEGQILDDHRHMNAQFGASLFRAFALALSATAAGSHDLATRKDQGA
;
A
#
# COMPACT_ATOMS: atom_id res chain seq x y z
N MET A 1 4.91 11.27 -22.13
CA MET A 1 3.75 10.71 -21.38
C MET A 1 4.25 9.52 -20.60
N THR A 2 4.16 9.56 -19.28
CA THR A 2 4.70 8.52 -18.39
C THR A 2 3.67 7.39 -18.26
N ARG A 3 4.03 6.17 -18.66
CA ARG A 3 3.17 4.99 -18.52
C ARG A 3 3.33 4.37 -17.15
N VAL A 4 2.21 4.26 -16.41
CA VAL A 4 2.16 3.76 -15.04
C VAL A 4 1.35 2.48 -14.97
N ALA A 5 1.96 1.40 -14.49
CA ALA A 5 1.21 0.22 -14.07
C ALA A 5 0.82 0.37 -12.59
N VAL A 6 -0.47 0.37 -12.29
CA VAL A 6 -0.96 0.27 -10.92
C VAL A 6 -1.39 -1.17 -10.69
N VAL A 7 -0.64 -1.89 -9.85
CA VAL A 7 -0.90 -3.29 -9.54
C VAL A 7 -1.20 -3.47 -8.05
N GLY A 8 -2.02 -4.43 -7.68
CA GLY A 8 -2.28 -4.62 -6.25
C GLY A 8 -3.52 -5.44 -5.92
N THR A 9 -3.92 -5.32 -4.66
CA THR A 9 -5.11 -5.98 -4.13
C THR A 9 -6.40 -5.25 -4.57
N SER A 10 -7.54 -5.60 -3.98
CA SER A 10 -8.81 -4.90 -4.25
C SER A 10 -8.77 -3.39 -3.98
N ASN A 11 -7.78 -2.90 -3.25
CA ASN A 11 -7.61 -1.47 -2.97
C ASN A 11 -7.26 -0.63 -4.21
N ILE A 12 -6.85 -1.25 -5.33
CA ILE A 12 -6.69 -0.53 -6.60
C ILE A 12 -8.00 0.09 -7.11
N GLY A 13 -9.14 -0.40 -6.62
CA GLY A 13 -10.46 0.13 -6.99
C GLY A 13 -10.53 1.64 -6.84
N ALA A 14 -9.96 2.20 -5.78
CA ALA A 14 -9.92 3.63 -5.56
C ALA A 14 -9.24 4.39 -6.72
N ILE A 15 -8.08 3.90 -7.20
CA ILE A 15 -7.39 4.50 -8.36
C ILE A 15 -8.16 4.23 -9.65
N LYS A 16 -8.65 3.00 -9.87
CA LYS A 16 -9.39 2.65 -11.09
C LYS A 16 -10.59 3.56 -11.32
N TYR A 17 -11.34 3.86 -10.26
CA TYR A 17 -12.49 4.78 -10.36
C TYR A 17 -12.11 6.26 -10.37
N ALA A 18 -10.89 6.59 -9.98
CA ALA A 18 -10.34 7.94 -10.10
C ALA A 18 -9.69 8.24 -11.47
N LEU A 19 -9.56 7.27 -12.37
CA LEU A 19 -8.88 7.46 -13.66
C LEU A 19 -9.36 8.68 -14.46
N PRO A 20 -10.67 9.00 -14.54
CA PRO A 20 -11.12 10.22 -15.25
C PRO A 20 -10.56 11.51 -14.63
N GLU A 21 -10.54 11.62 -13.31
CA GLU A 21 -9.98 12.77 -12.58
C GLU A 21 -8.45 12.81 -12.73
N ILE A 22 -7.79 11.66 -12.62
CA ILE A 22 -6.34 11.55 -12.83
C ILE A 22 -5.95 12.00 -14.24
N ALA A 23 -6.69 11.58 -15.26
CA ALA A 23 -6.40 11.98 -16.65
C ALA A 23 -6.58 13.50 -16.87
N GLN A 24 -7.52 14.12 -16.15
CA GLN A 24 -7.73 15.56 -16.19
C GLN A 24 -6.64 16.33 -15.46
N ASP A 25 -6.30 15.93 -14.23
CA ASP A 25 -5.37 16.67 -13.36
C ASP A 25 -3.91 16.38 -13.70
N TRP A 26 -3.65 15.19 -14.28
CA TRP A 26 -2.31 14.67 -14.59
C TRP A 26 -2.22 14.16 -16.04
N PRO A 27 -2.44 15.01 -17.06
CA PRO A 27 -2.51 14.57 -18.47
C PRO A 27 -1.18 14.00 -19.00
N GLY A 28 -0.08 14.18 -18.27
CA GLY A 28 1.22 13.58 -18.59
C GLY A 28 1.35 12.08 -18.25
N PHE A 29 0.34 11.48 -17.61
CA PHE A 29 0.35 10.08 -17.22
C PHE A 29 -0.65 9.24 -18.02
N ASP A 30 -0.23 8.02 -18.37
CA ASP A 30 -1.08 6.95 -18.92
C ASP A 30 -1.11 5.80 -17.89
N VAL A 31 -2.29 5.56 -17.31
CA VAL A 31 -2.42 4.69 -16.13
C VAL A 31 -3.20 3.44 -16.47
N THR A 32 -2.58 2.28 -16.29
CA THR A 32 -3.21 0.96 -16.42
C THR A 32 -3.31 0.29 -15.05
N CYS A 33 -4.51 -0.17 -14.69
CA CYS A 33 -4.76 -0.86 -13.43
C CYS A 33 -4.86 -2.38 -13.63
N TYR A 34 -4.18 -3.16 -12.76
CA TYR A 34 -4.26 -4.62 -12.73
C TYR A 34 -4.41 -5.11 -11.29
N GLY A 35 -5.58 -5.61 -10.92
CA GLY A 35 -5.93 -6.01 -9.56
C GLY A 35 -6.21 -7.49 -9.40
N LEU A 36 -5.80 -8.04 -8.26
CA LEU A 36 -6.13 -9.38 -7.82
C LEU A 36 -6.62 -9.32 -6.35
N PRO A 37 -7.50 -10.23 -5.89
CA PRO A 37 -7.83 -10.33 -4.47
C PRO A 37 -6.59 -10.66 -3.63
N GLY A 38 -6.51 -10.17 -2.39
CA GLY A 38 -5.35 -10.23 -1.50
C GLY A 38 -4.46 -11.47 -1.62
N GLY A 39 -4.88 -12.65 -1.16
CA GLY A 39 -4.05 -13.85 -1.23
C GLY A 39 -3.72 -14.31 -2.67
N LYS A 40 -4.49 -13.89 -3.68
CA LYS A 40 -4.18 -14.15 -5.09
C LYS A 40 -3.12 -13.19 -5.62
N PHE A 41 -3.11 -11.96 -5.11
CA PHE A 41 -2.04 -11.00 -5.37
C PHE A 41 -0.71 -11.49 -4.76
N ASP A 42 -0.74 -12.01 -3.53
CA ASP A 42 0.45 -12.56 -2.85
C ASP A 42 1.10 -13.72 -3.61
N ALA A 43 0.30 -14.52 -4.32
CA ALA A 43 0.78 -15.65 -5.12
C ALA A 43 1.16 -15.29 -6.56
N ALA A 44 0.97 -14.04 -6.97
CA ALA A 44 1.37 -13.54 -8.28
C ALA A 44 2.80 -13.01 -8.25
N ALA A 45 3.51 -13.07 -9.36
CA ALA A 45 4.87 -12.54 -9.47
C ALA A 45 5.20 -12.13 -10.90
N VAL A 46 6.28 -11.39 -11.07
CA VAL A 46 6.89 -11.07 -12.36
C VAL A 46 7.76 -12.26 -12.78
N ASP A 47 7.58 -12.74 -14.00
CA ASP A 47 8.45 -13.76 -14.59
C ASP A 47 9.72 -13.13 -15.25
N ASP A 48 10.61 -13.99 -15.76
CA ASP A 48 11.89 -13.55 -16.38
C ASP A 48 11.66 -12.66 -17.63
N ALA A 49 10.48 -12.77 -18.26
CA ALA A 49 10.11 -11.91 -19.37
C ALA A 49 9.64 -10.50 -18.91
N GLY A 50 9.40 -10.32 -17.62
CA GLY A 50 8.89 -9.06 -17.05
C GLY A 50 7.36 -9.00 -16.99
N VAL A 51 6.70 -10.15 -17.13
CA VAL A 51 5.24 -10.25 -17.15
C VAL A 51 4.73 -10.60 -15.75
N PHE A 52 3.93 -9.71 -15.17
CA PHE A 52 3.23 -9.94 -13.91
C PHE A 52 1.96 -10.75 -14.13
N ARG A 53 1.83 -11.87 -13.43
CA ARG A 53 0.67 -12.75 -13.56
C ARG A 53 0.48 -13.64 -12.33
N PRO A 54 -0.74 -14.18 -12.13
CA PRO A 54 -0.97 -15.29 -11.20
C PRO A 54 -0.15 -16.53 -11.59
N SER A 55 0.09 -17.41 -10.62
CA SER A 55 0.69 -18.72 -10.92
C SER A 55 -0.05 -19.43 -12.05
N SER A 56 0.67 -19.96 -13.01
CA SER A 56 0.11 -20.64 -14.19
C SER A 56 -0.73 -21.88 -13.86
N GLY A 57 -0.53 -22.47 -12.69
CA GLY A 57 -1.34 -23.61 -12.20
C GLY A 57 -2.69 -23.22 -11.60
N ASP A 58 -2.99 -21.94 -11.39
CA ASP A 58 -4.27 -21.47 -10.82
C ASP A 58 -5.22 -20.95 -11.92
N ALA A 59 -5.84 -21.88 -12.65
CA ALA A 59 -6.78 -21.56 -13.73
C ALA A 59 -7.96 -20.69 -13.26
N ALA A 60 -8.41 -20.85 -12.01
CA ALA A 60 -9.50 -20.05 -11.46
C ALA A 60 -9.08 -18.59 -11.29
N THR A 61 -7.85 -18.35 -10.81
CA THR A 61 -7.31 -16.99 -10.67
C THR A 61 -7.01 -16.38 -12.04
N LEU A 62 -6.52 -17.13 -13.03
CA LEU A 62 -6.33 -16.61 -14.39
C LEU A 62 -7.67 -16.16 -15.00
N LYS A 63 -8.73 -16.97 -14.86
CA LYS A 63 -10.08 -16.60 -15.31
C LYS A 63 -10.60 -15.34 -14.58
N LEU A 64 -10.35 -15.24 -13.28
CA LEU A 64 -10.69 -14.05 -12.50
C LEU A 64 -9.93 -12.82 -13.01
N ALA A 65 -8.61 -12.94 -13.21
CA ALA A 65 -7.76 -11.85 -13.71
C ALA A 65 -8.28 -11.33 -15.06
N ARG A 66 -8.57 -12.23 -16.01
CA ARG A 66 -9.15 -11.85 -17.31
C ARG A 66 -10.48 -11.12 -17.16
N ARG A 67 -11.37 -11.58 -16.28
CA ARG A 67 -12.67 -10.95 -16.05
C ARG A 67 -12.54 -9.54 -15.47
N VAL A 68 -11.61 -9.33 -14.52
CA VAL A 68 -11.48 -8.08 -13.77
C VAL A 68 -10.63 -7.04 -14.49
N ASN A 69 -9.57 -7.50 -15.18
CA ASN A 69 -8.58 -6.64 -15.79
C ASN A 69 -8.63 -6.62 -17.32
N GLY A 70 -9.48 -7.45 -17.94
CA GLY A 70 -9.50 -7.67 -19.40
C GLY A 70 -8.34 -8.54 -19.91
N THR A 71 -7.37 -8.88 -19.07
CA THR A 71 -6.20 -9.69 -19.38
C THR A 71 -5.82 -10.60 -18.21
N GLU A 72 -5.12 -11.71 -18.49
CA GLU A 72 -4.59 -12.61 -17.46
C GLU A 72 -3.25 -12.14 -16.89
N ALA A 73 -2.53 -11.28 -17.62
CA ALA A 73 -1.17 -10.88 -17.30
C ALA A 73 -0.91 -9.45 -17.77
N LEU A 74 0.09 -8.81 -17.17
CA LEU A 74 0.52 -7.45 -17.51
C LEU A 74 2.04 -7.43 -17.74
N ASP A 75 2.47 -7.03 -18.95
CA ASP A 75 3.88 -6.80 -19.27
C ASP A 75 4.36 -5.50 -18.61
N LEU A 76 5.06 -5.63 -17.48
CA LEU A 76 5.54 -4.49 -16.71
C LEU A 76 6.71 -3.76 -17.35
N LYS A 77 7.49 -4.41 -18.25
CA LYS A 77 8.56 -3.74 -19.01
C LYS A 77 8.02 -2.72 -20.01
N SER A 78 6.74 -2.79 -20.34
CA SER A 78 6.09 -1.80 -21.19
C SER A 78 5.73 -0.51 -20.47
N PHE A 79 5.93 -0.40 -19.15
CA PHE A 79 5.63 0.77 -18.32
C PHE A 79 6.92 1.44 -17.84
N ASP A 80 6.85 2.76 -17.64
CA ASP A 80 7.97 3.55 -17.12
C ASP A 80 8.12 3.41 -15.60
N THR A 81 7.04 3.06 -14.90
CA THR A 81 7.03 2.86 -13.44
C THR A 81 5.87 1.98 -12.99
N VAL A 82 6.03 1.35 -11.84
CA VAL A 82 4.99 0.52 -11.20
C VAL A 82 4.62 1.09 -9.84
N LEU A 83 3.33 1.23 -9.58
CA LEU A 83 2.77 1.53 -8.26
C LEU A 83 2.03 0.30 -7.73
N VAL A 84 2.53 -0.27 -6.64
CA VAL A 84 1.90 -1.41 -5.94
C VAL A 84 1.01 -0.90 -4.82
N ILE A 85 -0.26 -1.37 -4.75
CA ILE A 85 -1.23 -0.88 -3.77
C ILE A 85 -1.87 -2.01 -2.98
N GLY A 86 -2.02 -1.79 -1.67
CA GLY A 86 -2.93 -2.56 -0.85
C GLY A 86 -2.32 -3.73 -0.09
N ASP A 87 -0.99 -3.85 -0.06
CA ASP A 87 -0.29 -4.70 0.90
C ASP A 87 -0.29 -4.04 2.28
N THR A 88 -0.46 -4.83 3.33
CA THR A 88 -0.47 -4.32 4.71
C THR A 88 0.92 -4.12 5.30
N LEU A 89 1.96 -4.67 4.67
CA LEU A 89 3.38 -4.50 4.98
C LEU A 89 3.73 -4.71 6.45
N GLY A 90 3.18 -5.77 7.08
CA GLY A 90 3.45 -6.12 8.48
C GLY A 90 2.57 -5.39 9.51
N MET A 91 1.68 -4.48 9.10
CA MET A 91 0.80 -3.75 10.02
C MET A 91 -0.04 -4.66 10.93
N PRO A 92 -0.70 -5.74 10.45
CA PRO A 92 -1.49 -6.63 11.33
C PRO A 92 -0.67 -7.22 12.48
N ALA A 93 0.54 -7.69 12.22
CA ALA A 93 1.44 -8.23 13.25
C ALA A 93 1.88 -7.14 14.25
N THR A 94 2.18 -5.95 13.74
CA THR A 94 2.52 -4.78 14.56
C THR A 94 1.37 -4.40 15.50
N LEU A 95 0.14 -4.29 14.98
CA LEU A 95 -1.04 -3.99 15.79
C LEU A 95 -1.33 -5.10 16.80
N TYR A 96 -1.20 -6.37 16.39
CA TYR A 96 -1.37 -7.51 17.29
C TYR A 96 -0.43 -7.40 18.49
N THR A 97 0.86 -7.18 18.26
CA THR A 97 1.86 -7.06 19.34
C THR A 97 1.55 -5.84 20.22
N ALA A 98 1.28 -4.67 19.64
CA ALA A 98 0.96 -3.46 20.39
C ALA A 98 -0.31 -3.57 21.25
N LEU A 99 -1.29 -4.35 20.80
CA LEU A 99 -2.55 -4.53 21.51
C LEU A 99 -2.51 -5.63 22.56
N ASN A 100 -1.63 -6.62 22.46
CA ASN A 100 -1.59 -7.77 23.35
C ASN A 100 -0.45 -7.72 24.39
N TYR A 101 0.48 -6.78 24.26
CA TYR A 101 1.58 -6.59 25.21
C TYR A 101 1.60 -5.16 25.75
N ASP A 102 2.07 -5.01 26.97
CA ASP A 102 2.44 -3.72 27.55
C ASP A 102 3.94 -3.48 27.27
N VAL A 103 4.23 -2.48 26.43
CA VAL A 103 5.62 -2.10 26.14
C VAL A 103 6.19 -1.32 27.31
N VAL A 104 7.33 -1.74 27.83
CA VAL A 104 7.93 -1.21 29.09
C VAL A 104 8.10 0.31 29.05
N SER A 105 8.43 0.89 27.91
CA SER A 105 8.66 2.35 27.76
C SER A 105 7.38 3.16 27.48
N TRP A 106 6.22 2.52 27.35
CA TRP A 106 4.97 3.22 27.12
C TRP A 106 4.34 3.67 28.43
N ALA A 107 3.70 4.83 28.42
CA ALA A 107 3.12 5.43 29.62
C ALA A 107 1.93 4.61 30.16
N THR A 108 1.20 3.95 29.27
CA THR A 108 -0.04 3.23 29.60
C THR A 108 0.23 1.75 29.82
N ARG A 109 -0.14 1.24 31.00
CA ARG A 109 -0.13 -0.17 31.36
C ARG A 109 -1.56 -0.72 31.48
N ARG A 110 -1.80 -1.88 30.89
CA ARG A 110 -3.13 -2.51 30.83
C ARG A 110 -3.16 -3.91 31.43
N ASN A 111 -2.18 -4.23 32.28
CA ASN A 111 -2.00 -5.55 32.89
C ASN A 111 -1.87 -6.69 31.88
N ARG A 112 -1.21 -6.42 30.76
CA ARG A 112 -0.87 -7.41 29.74
C ARG A 112 0.56 -7.92 29.96
N PRO A 113 0.96 -9.04 29.31
CA PRO A 113 2.36 -9.47 29.33
C PRO A 113 3.27 -8.32 28.90
N LEU A 114 4.41 -8.20 29.58
CA LEU A 114 5.38 -7.14 29.30
C LEU A 114 6.28 -7.54 28.14
N ILE A 115 6.55 -6.58 27.27
CA ILE A 115 7.60 -6.66 26.25
C ILE A 115 8.55 -5.48 26.42
N SER A 116 9.85 -5.69 26.24
CA SER A 116 10.80 -4.57 26.21
C SER A 116 10.56 -3.70 24.97
N ALA A 117 10.95 -2.41 25.06
CA ALA A 117 10.87 -1.51 23.91
C ALA A 117 11.66 -2.06 22.70
N HIS A 118 12.86 -2.59 22.94
CA HIS A 118 13.68 -3.23 21.93
C HIS A 118 13.00 -4.44 21.32
N GLY A 119 12.46 -5.38 22.14
CA GLY A 119 11.76 -6.56 21.65
C GLY A 119 10.53 -6.20 20.80
N PHE A 120 9.77 -5.15 21.20
CA PHE A 120 8.65 -4.66 20.41
C PHE A 120 9.10 -4.10 19.04
N LEU A 121 10.14 -3.25 19.03
CA LEU A 121 10.66 -2.68 17.79
C LEU A 121 11.23 -3.75 16.87
N SER A 122 11.99 -4.72 17.40
CA SER A 122 12.53 -5.83 16.62
C SER A 122 11.43 -6.67 15.97
N ALA A 123 10.37 -7.03 16.72
CA ALA A 123 9.25 -7.78 16.17
C ALA A 123 8.50 -7.01 15.06
N MET A 124 8.33 -5.70 15.22
CA MET A 124 7.72 -4.85 14.19
C MET A 124 8.61 -4.78 12.95
N GLU A 125 9.92 -4.55 13.11
CA GLU A 125 10.87 -4.44 12.00
C GLU A 125 11.01 -5.77 11.25
N GLU A 126 11.00 -6.91 11.95
CA GLU A 126 11.01 -8.24 11.34
C GLU A 126 9.77 -8.49 10.48
N ALA A 127 8.57 -8.20 11.00
CA ALA A 127 7.33 -8.35 10.25
C ALA A 127 7.28 -7.44 9.00
N ILE A 128 7.84 -6.23 9.07
CA ILE A 128 7.97 -5.32 7.92
C ILE A 128 9.00 -5.88 6.92
N ALA A 129 10.17 -6.31 7.40
CA ALA A 129 11.25 -6.81 6.56
C ALA A 129 10.84 -8.06 5.76
N GLU A 130 10.12 -9.00 6.39
CA GLU A 130 9.57 -10.18 5.73
C GLU A 130 8.65 -9.79 4.56
N ARG A 131 7.71 -8.86 4.79
CA ARG A 131 6.75 -8.45 3.74
C ARG A 131 7.39 -7.61 2.64
N THR A 132 8.33 -6.74 2.98
CA THR A 132 9.03 -5.92 1.96
C THR A 132 9.97 -6.78 1.13
N ALA A 133 10.63 -7.79 1.70
CA ALA A 133 11.45 -8.75 0.96
C ALA A 133 10.59 -9.62 0.01
N HIS A 134 9.43 -10.10 0.47
CA HIS A 134 8.48 -10.82 -0.37
C HIS A 134 8.06 -9.98 -1.58
N LEU A 135 7.65 -8.74 -1.34
CA LEU A 135 7.23 -7.81 -2.38
C LEU A 135 8.39 -7.48 -3.35
N ALA A 136 9.59 -7.28 -2.85
CA ALA A 136 10.78 -7.08 -3.69
C ALA A 136 11.05 -8.31 -4.58
N GLY A 137 10.80 -9.52 -4.06
CA GLY A 137 10.87 -10.76 -4.83
C GLY A 137 9.81 -10.86 -5.92
N GLN A 138 8.57 -10.42 -5.64
CA GLN A 138 7.47 -10.41 -6.63
C GLN A 138 7.76 -9.50 -7.83
N PHE A 139 8.45 -8.37 -7.62
CA PHE A 139 8.76 -7.35 -8.64
C PHE A 139 10.26 -7.32 -8.98
N ARG A 140 10.93 -8.49 -8.93
CA ARG A 140 12.34 -8.59 -9.31
C ARG A 140 12.56 -8.00 -10.69
N ASP A 141 13.65 -7.24 -10.82
CA ASP A 141 14.12 -6.64 -12.08
C ASP A 141 13.18 -5.58 -12.71
N ILE A 142 12.11 -5.22 -12.02
CA ILE A 142 11.25 -4.09 -12.40
C ILE A 142 11.67 -2.86 -11.60
N ARG A 143 12.00 -1.77 -12.31
CA ARG A 143 12.38 -0.48 -11.70
C ARG A 143 11.96 0.68 -12.60
N PRO A 144 11.51 1.81 -12.02
CA PRO A 144 11.25 2.04 -10.59
C PRO A 144 9.92 1.42 -10.12
N VAL A 145 9.91 0.93 -8.88
CA VAL A 145 8.71 0.45 -8.18
C VAL A 145 8.42 1.34 -6.98
N PHE A 146 7.18 1.71 -6.81
CA PHE A 146 6.65 2.40 -5.63
C PHE A 146 5.60 1.53 -4.94
N VAL A 147 5.46 1.69 -3.63
CA VAL A 147 4.48 0.96 -2.83
C VAL A 147 3.63 1.93 -2.03
N ALA A 148 2.33 1.80 -2.15
CA ALA A 148 1.35 2.40 -1.26
C ALA A 148 0.74 1.31 -0.37
N PRO A 149 0.95 1.35 0.95
CA PRO A 149 0.31 0.41 1.87
C PRO A 149 -1.21 0.41 1.72
N ALA A 150 -1.86 -0.67 2.15
CA ALA A 150 -3.31 -0.69 2.26
C ALA A 150 -3.78 0.52 3.09
N PRO A 151 -4.82 1.24 2.65
CA PRO A 151 -5.35 2.36 3.40
C PRO A 151 -5.86 1.89 4.77
N TYR A 152 -5.76 2.76 5.76
CA TYR A 152 -6.41 2.52 7.03
C TYR A 152 -7.92 2.47 6.84
N PRO A 153 -8.64 1.62 7.61
CA PRO A 153 -10.10 1.60 7.53
C PRO A 153 -10.69 2.97 7.93
N THR A 154 -11.90 3.26 7.47
CA THR A 154 -12.57 4.50 7.85
C THR A 154 -13.01 4.49 9.32
N THR A 155 -13.26 5.67 9.88
CA THR A 155 -13.77 5.79 11.27
C THR A 155 -15.13 5.11 11.47
N ALA A 156 -15.89 4.86 10.41
CA ALA A 156 -17.17 4.14 10.47
C ALA A 156 -17.00 2.67 10.91
N VAL A 157 -15.80 2.11 10.82
CA VAL A 157 -15.47 0.77 11.32
C VAL A 157 -15.67 0.60 12.82
N VAL A 158 -15.66 1.70 13.59
CA VAL A 158 -15.68 1.66 15.07
C VAL A 158 -16.95 1.02 15.63
N PRO A 159 -18.17 1.27 15.12
CA PRO A 159 -19.39 0.61 15.63
C PRO A 159 -19.67 -0.77 15.04
N GLN A 160 -19.20 -1.09 13.83
CA GLN A 160 -19.71 -2.22 13.04
C GLN A 160 -18.65 -3.00 12.26
N GLY A 161 -17.36 -2.73 12.51
CA GLY A 161 -16.27 -3.28 11.69
C GLY A 161 -16.15 -4.80 11.78
N ALA A 162 -15.78 -5.42 10.64
CA ALA A 162 -15.37 -6.81 10.60
C ALA A 162 -14.20 -7.07 11.54
N LEU A 163 -14.08 -8.28 12.06
CA LEU A 163 -13.05 -8.69 13.04
C LEU A 163 -11.63 -8.25 12.63
N GLN A 164 -11.31 -8.28 11.34
CA GLN A 164 -9.99 -7.89 10.81
C GLN A 164 -9.68 -6.39 10.94
N GLN A 165 -10.68 -5.54 11.13
CA GLN A 165 -10.53 -4.08 11.20
C GLN A 165 -10.56 -3.56 12.63
N GLN A 166 -11.09 -4.35 13.57
CA GLN A 166 -11.17 -3.98 14.99
C GLN A 166 -9.80 -3.62 15.61
N PRO A 167 -8.67 -4.27 15.26
CA PRO A 167 -7.35 -3.87 15.77
C PRO A 167 -6.99 -2.42 15.43
N TYR A 168 -7.38 -1.92 14.26
CA TYR A 168 -7.15 -0.52 13.88
C TYR A 168 -7.94 0.45 14.75
N ALA A 169 -9.22 0.16 14.99
CA ALA A 169 -10.06 0.97 15.87
C ALA A 169 -9.56 0.95 17.32
N ALA A 170 -9.17 -0.22 17.83
CA ALA A 170 -8.60 -0.38 19.16
C ALA A 170 -7.27 0.36 19.30
N MET A 171 -6.41 0.29 18.27
CA MET A 171 -5.14 1.02 18.27
C MET A 171 -5.35 2.53 18.16
N ALA A 172 -6.29 2.99 17.34
CA ALA A 172 -6.61 4.41 17.21
C ALA A 172 -7.11 5.05 18.53
N ALA A 173 -7.67 4.24 19.44
CA ALA A 173 -8.04 4.66 20.79
C ALA A 173 -6.88 4.54 21.80
N HIS A 174 -5.74 3.98 21.41
CA HIS A 174 -4.62 3.79 22.31
C HIS A 174 -3.83 5.10 22.50
N PRO A 175 -3.38 5.45 23.73
CA PRO A 175 -2.60 6.69 23.97
C PRO A 175 -1.33 6.81 23.13
N GLU A 176 -0.70 5.68 22.79
CA GLU A 176 0.54 5.65 21.99
C GLU A 176 0.30 5.53 20.48
N ALA A 177 -0.94 5.69 20.01
CA ALA A 177 -1.31 5.47 18.60
C ALA A 177 -0.47 6.33 17.63
N ALA A 178 -0.32 7.63 17.92
CA ALA A 178 0.46 8.53 17.07
C ALA A 178 1.94 8.13 17.01
N ARG A 179 2.52 7.79 18.18
CA ARG A 179 3.90 7.31 18.27
C ARG A 179 4.11 6.01 17.48
N LEU A 180 3.20 5.04 17.63
CA LEU A 180 3.30 3.79 16.89
C LEU A 180 3.21 4.02 15.38
N GLN A 181 2.30 4.87 14.94
CA GLN A 181 2.16 5.18 13.51
C GLN A 181 3.46 5.79 12.95
N GLN A 182 4.10 6.70 13.69
CA GLN A 182 5.38 7.30 13.29
C GLN A 182 6.51 6.26 13.22
N LEU A 183 6.62 5.40 14.24
CA LEU A 183 7.62 4.32 14.29
C LEU A 183 7.44 3.34 13.13
N PHE A 184 6.21 2.94 12.86
CA PHE A 184 5.89 2.04 11.74
C PHE A 184 6.25 2.67 10.39
N ARG A 185 5.85 3.92 10.14
CA ARG A 185 6.17 4.64 8.89
C ARG A 185 7.69 4.76 8.68
N ALA A 186 8.44 5.07 9.74
CA ALA A 186 9.90 5.20 9.67
C ALA A 186 10.57 3.83 9.41
N ALA A 187 10.13 2.77 10.08
CA ALA A 187 10.65 1.41 9.86
C ALA A 187 10.35 0.92 8.44
N LEU A 188 9.12 1.17 7.95
CA LEU A 188 8.71 0.81 6.60
C LEU A 188 9.53 1.55 5.53
N ALA A 189 9.78 2.85 5.71
CA ALA A 189 10.60 3.62 4.79
C ALA A 189 12.01 3.03 4.68
N ARG A 190 12.66 2.73 5.81
CA ARG A 190 13.98 2.09 5.83
C ARG A 190 13.98 0.72 5.17
N ALA A 191 12.98 -0.11 5.45
CA ALA A 191 12.91 -1.45 4.88
C ALA A 191 12.75 -1.43 3.36
N LEU A 192 11.90 -0.55 2.81
CA LEU A 192 11.70 -0.40 1.37
C LEU A 192 12.94 0.18 0.68
N GLU A 193 13.64 1.11 1.33
CA GLU A 193 14.87 1.70 0.81
C GLU A 193 15.95 0.64 0.57
N THR A 194 16.08 -0.40 1.42
CA THR A 194 17.02 -1.51 1.22
C THR A 194 16.77 -2.30 -0.07
N HIS A 195 15.57 -2.21 -0.62
CA HIS A 195 15.15 -2.85 -1.87
C HIS A 195 15.05 -1.88 -3.04
N ALA A 196 15.45 -0.61 -2.88
CA ALA A 196 15.27 0.45 -3.86
C ALA A 196 13.81 0.60 -4.32
N ILE A 197 12.86 0.47 -3.39
CA ILE A 197 11.42 0.63 -3.61
C ILE A 197 10.98 1.95 -2.97
N GLY A 198 10.30 2.81 -3.74
CA GLY A 198 9.74 4.06 -3.26
C GLY A 198 8.52 3.84 -2.35
N LEU A 199 8.37 4.64 -1.31
CA LEU A 199 7.21 4.61 -0.41
C LEU A 199 6.25 5.77 -0.72
N VAL A 200 4.98 5.43 -0.93
CA VAL A 200 3.89 6.40 -1.04
C VAL A 200 2.98 6.24 0.17
N LEU A 201 3.11 7.14 1.13
CA LEU A 201 2.26 7.12 2.33
C LEU A 201 0.83 7.58 2.01
N GLN A 202 -0.13 7.07 2.77
CA GLN A 202 -1.49 7.60 2.76
C GLN A 202 -1.44 9.11 3.07
N PRO A 203 -2.06 9.98 2.23
CA PRO A 203 -2.03 11.42 2.41
C PRO A 203 -2.63 11.85 3.76
N ASP A 204 -1.95 12.72 4.50
CA ASP A 204 -2.34 13.09 5.86
C ASP A 204 -3.72 13.76 5.92
N HIS A 205 -4.13 14.51 4.88
CA HIS A 205 -5.47 15.11 4.84
C HIS A 205 -6.60 14.07 4.76
N THR A 206 -6.30 12.81 4.40
CA THR A 206 -7.27 11.70 4.38
C THR A 206 -7.38 11.00 5.74
N ILE A 207 -6.48 11.27 6.66
CA ILE A 207 -6.41 10.63 7.98
C ILE A 207 -7.28 11.41 8.97
N ALA A 208 -8.19 10.72 9.64
CA ALA A 208 -9.02 11.29 10.70
C ALA A 208 -8.27 11.33 12.03
N ARG A 209 -7.59 10.24 12.35
CA ARG A 209 -6.71 10.03 13.51
C ARG A 209 -5.78 8.85 13.23
N PRO A 210 -4.74 8.62 14.02
CA PRO A 210 -3.81 7.51 13.76
C PRO A 210 -4.56 6.20 13.49
N PHE A 211 -4.17 5.50 12.42
CA PHE A 211 -4.73 4.23 11.94
C PHE A 211 -6.19 4.27 11.43
N LEU A 212 -6.79 5.45 11.27
CA LEU A 212 -8.14 5.57 10.71
C LEU A 212 -8.24 6.67 9.65
N THR A 213 -8.91 6.33 8.56
CA THR A 213 -9.24 7.23 7.46
C THR A 213 -10.53 8.00 7.75
N LYS A 214 -10.66 9.20 7.25
CA LYS A 214 -11.89 10.00 7.34
C LYS A 214 -13.05 9.29 6.64
N PRO A 215 -14.28 9.36 7.18
CA PRO A 215 -15.42 8.58 6.69
C PRO A 215 -15.81 8.93 5.26
N GLU A 216 -15.65 10.18 4.81
CA GLU A 216 -15.98 10.63 3.46
C GLU A 216 -15.23 9.86 2.36
N PHE A 217 -14.06 9.32 2.65
CA PHE A 217 -13.28 8.53 1.70
C PHE A 217 -13.74 7.09 1.53
N GLY A 218 -14.63 6.61 2.42
CA GLY A 218 -15.28 5.30 2.29
C GLY A 218 -16.67 5.36 1.67
N ILE A 219 -17.27 6.55 1.58
CA ILE A 219 -18.61 6.72 0.99
C ILE A 219 -18.56 6.40 -0.49
N SER A 220 -19.49 5.55 -0.96
CA SER A 220 -19.57 5.12 -2.36
C SER A 220 -18.31 4.42 -2.87
N ALA A 221 -17.53 3.81 -1.98
CA ALA A 221 -16.48 2.90 -2.41
C ALA A 221 -17.07 1.74 -3.22
N MET A 222 -16.39 1.34 -4.29
CA MET A 222 -16.92 0.34 -5.22
C MET A 222 -15.98 -0.86 -5.33
N ASP A 223 -16.57 -2.05 -5.50
CA ASP A 223 -15.82 -3.26 -5.78
C ASP A 223 -15.33 -3.25 -7.23
N PHE A 224 -14.03 -3.22 -7.42
CA PHE A 224 -13.43 -3.28 -8.76
C PHE A 224 -13.71 -4.60 -9.49
N ARG A 225 -14.11 -5.65 -8.77
CA ARG A 225 -14.44 -6.98 -9.31
C ARG A 225 -15.85 -7.08 -9.88
N ALA A 226 -16.75 -6.23 -9.39
CA ALA A 226 -18.15 -6.18 -9.82
C ALA A 226 -18.50 -4.70 -10.06
N GLU A 227 -18.36 -4.25 -11.30
CA GLU A 227 -18.57 -2.84 -11.66
C GLU A 227 -19.87 -2.28 -11.09
N GLY A 228 -19.77 -1.14 -10.41
CA GLY A 228 -20.90 -0.43 -9.84
C GLY A 228 -21.40 -0.96 -8.49
N GLN A 229 -20.85 -2.06 -7.96
CA GLN A 229 -21.22 -2.54 -6.63
C GLN A 229 -20.60 -1.63 -5.56
N ILE A 230 -21.46 -0.93 -4.81
CA ILE A 230 -21.05 -0.15 -3.65
C ILE A 230 -20.71 -1.10 -2.51
N LEU A 231 -19.57 -0.86 -1.85
CA LEU A 231 -19.11 -1.63 -0.71
C LEU A 231 -19.41 -0.88 0.59
N ASP A 232 -19.85 -1.61 1.59
CA ASP A 232 -20.03 -1.14 2.97
C ASP A 232 -19.15 -1.96 3.92
N ASP A 233 -17.88 -2.01 3.62
CA ASP A 233 -16.91 -2.78 4.42
C ASP A 233 -15.88 -1.90 5.13
N HIS A 234 -15.96 -0.60 4.98
CA HIS A 234 -15.10 0.42 5.59
C HIS A 234 -13.59 0.27 5.32
N ARG A 235 -13.23 -0.67 4.46
CA ARG A 235 -11.84 -0.98 4.10
C ARG A 235 -11.47 -0.48 2.71
N HIS A 236 -12.41 -0.49 1.79
CA HIS A 236 -12.20 0.05 0.46
C HIS A 236 -12.47 1.56 0.46
N MET A 237 -11.71 2.25 -0.39
CA MET A 237 -11.79 3.70 -0.52
C MET A 237 -12.42 4.08 -1.85
N ASN A 238 -13.01 5.28 -1.91
CA ASN A 238 -13.64 5.82 -3.11
C ASN A 238 -12.63 6.48 -4.07
N ALA A 239 -13.13 6.98 -5.21
CA ALA A 239 -12.32 7.64 -6.23
C ALA A 239 -11.58 8.88 -5.70
N GLN A 240 -12.20 9.68 -4.82
CA GLN A 240 -11.56 10.88 -4.24
C GLN A 240 -10.29 10.52 -3.44
N PHE A 241 -10.33 9.41 -2.68
CA PHE A 241 -9.13 8.87 -2.04
C PHE A 241 -8.09 8.44 -3.09
N GLY A 242 -8.54 7.75 -4.15
CA GLY A 242 -7.69 7.29 -5.24
C GLY A 242 -6.94 8.43 -5.92
N ALA A 243 -7.62 9.52 -6.26
CA ALA A 243 -7.01 10.72 -6.83
C ALA A 243 -5.98 11.36 -5.88
N SER A 244 -6.31 11.44 -4.58
CA SER A 244 -5.39 11.95 -3.56
C SER A 244 -4.13 11.09 -3.42
N LEU A 245 -4.27 9.75 -3.46
CA LEU A 245 -3.15 8.82 -3.39
C LEU A 245 -2.29 8.87 -4.65
N PHE A 246 -2.91 8.96 -5.83
CA PHE A 246 -2.19 9.10 -7.10
C PHE A 246 -1.38 10.40 -7.13
N ARG A 247 -1.94 11.51 -6.64
CA ARG A 247 -1.21 12.77 -6.48
C ARG A 247 0.04 12.61 -5.62
N ALA A 248 -0.07 11.91 -4.49
CA ALA A 248 1.09 11.65 -3.62
C ALA A 248 2.16 10.82 -4.34
N PHE A 249 1.74 9.81 -5.12
CA PHE A 249 2.64 9.02 -5.96
C PHE A 249 3.34 9.87 -7.04
N ALA A 250 2.59 10.71 -7.78
CA ALA A 250 3.16 11.56 -8.83
C ALA A 250 4.23 12.52 -8.28
N LEU A 251 4.00 13.08 -7.09
CA LEU A 251 4.98 13.91 -6.40
C LEU A 251 6.22 13.11 -5.96
N ALA A 252 6.05 11.89 -5.43
CA ALA A 252 7.16 11.03 -5.03
C ALA A 252 8.02 10.62 -6.25
N LEU A 253 7.38 10.27 -7.37
CA LEU A 253 8.06 9.93 -8.62
C LEU A 253 8.90 11.12 -9.14
N SER A 254 8.33 12.32 -9.13
CA SER A 254 9.03 13.55 -9.57
C SER A 254 10.25 13.85 -8.68
N ALA A 255 10.14 13.66 -7.37
CA ALA A 255 11.26 13.87 -6.44
C ALA A 255 12.41 12.89 -6.69
N THR A 256 12.08 11.61 -6.99
CA THR A 256 13.10 10.60 -7.32
C THR A 256 13.84 10.94 -8.61
N ALA A 257 13.15 11.42 -9.63
CA ALA A 257 13.75 11.84 -10.90
C ALA A 257 14.71 13.04 -10.73
N ALA A 258 14.32 14.02 -9.91
CA ALA A 258 15.17 15.20 -9.62
C ALA A 258 16.45 14.82 -8.86
N GLY A 259 16.35 13.93 -7.85
CA GLY A 259 17.52 13.46 -7.08
C GLY A 259 18.52 12.67 -7.92
N SER A 260 18.04 11.93 -8.92
CA SER A 260 18.91 11.18 -9.85
C SER A 260 19.70 12.11 -10.78
N HIS A 261 19.16 13.26 -11.15
CA HIS A 261 19.81 14.27 -12.02
C HIS A 261 20.94 15.00 -11.28
N ASP A 262 20.75 15.32 -9.99
CA ASP A 262 21.78 15.99 -9.18
C ASP A 262 23.01 15.10 -8.93
N LEU A 263 22.82 13.79 -8.80
CA LEU A 263 23.92 12.84 -8.62
C LEU A 263 24.73 12.61 -9.92
N ALA A 264 24.08 12.66 -11.07
CA ALA A 264 24.76 12.54 -12.37
C ALA A 264 25.61 13.78 -12.68
N THR A 265 25.10 14.99 -12.42
CA THR A 265 25.84 16.25 -12.65
C THR A 265 27.04 16.44 -11.72
N ARG A 266 27.01 15.89 -10.51
CA ARG A 266 28.16 15.94 -9.58
C ARG A 266 29.30 14.98 -9.97
N LYS A 267 29.02 13.88 -10.66
CA LYS A 267 30.05 12.95 -11.16
C LYS A 267 30.82 13.53 -12.34
N ASP A 268 30.18 14.33 -13.18
CA ASP A 268 30.85 14.94 -14.36
C ASP A 268 31.69 16.18 -14.02
N GLN A 269 31.54 16.74 -12.82
CA GLN A 269 32.35 17.90 -12.37
C GLN A 269 33.57 17.52 -11.51
N GLY A 270 33.77 16.23 -11.23
CA GLY A 270 34.87 15.69 -10.41
C GLY A 270 35.91 14.85 -11.15
N ALA A 271 35.92 14.90 -12.48
CA ALA A 271 36.91 14.17 -13.31
C ALA A 271 37.99 15.12 -13.89
#